data_9543edba5010ad31109dd47b375e991b
#
_entry.id   9543edba5010ad31109dd47b375e991b
#
_cell.length_a   1.000
_cell.length_b   1.000
_cell.length_c   1.000
_cell.angle_alpha   90.00
_cell.angle_beta   90.00
_cell.angle_gamma   90.00
#
_symmetry.space_group_name_H-M   'P 1'
#
loop_
_entity.id
_entity.type
_entity.pdbx_description
1 polymer ?
#
loop_
_entity_poly.entity_id
_entity_poly.type
_entity_poly.pdbx_seq_one_letter_code
_entity_poly.pdbx_strand_id
1 'polypeptide(L)'
;MLLDAFGRPLKPVPAAELLERQAIPTTGSVRQIQTGHPADGLTPPRLAAILRAAEEGDATSYLEMAEQMEEKDLHYAAVLGVRKRAIRSLEIQVDPGDASSAAAEAAEMTRKALDASPLKTALIDVMDAIGKGFSVSEILWERDGKSLKLVGLEYVDPRWFEFDRVNGTYIYLRDNGGPQPLRPDSYLIHMAKTKSGLAIRGGLA
;
A
#
# COMPACT_ATOMS: atom_id res chain seq x y z
N MET A 1 -3.29 -4.99 23.63
CA MET A 1 -2.30 -3.92 23.54
C MET A 1 -1.49 -4.18 22.28
N LEU A 2 -1.57 -3.30 21.27
CA LEU A 2 -0.83 -3.45 20.02
C LEU A 2 0.65 -3.12 20.28
N LEU A 3 1.54 -3.92 19.71
CA LEU A 3 2.99 -3.76 19.83
C LEU A 3 3.58 -3.41 18.48
N ASP A 4 4.64 -2.60 18.48
CA ASP A 4 5.44 -2.35 17.29
C ASP A 4 6.28 -3.59 16.93
N ALA A 5 6.98 -3.53 15.80
CA ALA A 5 7.84 -4.60 15.33
C ALA A 5 9.00 -4.96 16.28
N PHE A 6 9.28 -4.13 17.28
CA PHE A 6 10.29 -4.34 18.31
C PHE A 6 9.69 -4.77 19.66
N GLY A 7 8.38 -5.11 19.68
CA GLY A 7 7.67 -5.52 20.88
C GLY A 7 7.36 -4.38 21.88
N ARG A 8 7.44 -3.11 21.44
CA ARG A 8 7.12 -1.96 22.27
C ARG A 8 5.64 -1.59 22.14
N PRO A 9 5.00 -1.08 23.19
CA PRO A 9 3.64 -0.58 23.08
C PRO A 9 3.52 0.53 22.06
N LEU A 10 2.66 0.35 21.05
CA LEU A 10 2.29 1.42 20.15
C LEU A 10 1.64 2.55 20.95
N LYS A 11 2.18 3.74 20.85
CA LYS A 11 1.54 4.93 21.38
C LYS A 11 0.37 5.31 20.46
N PRO A 12 -0.81 5.61 21.00
CA PRO A 12 -1.91 6.10 20.18
C PRO A 12 -1.49 7.40 19.48
N VAL A 13 -1.74 7.46 18.18
CA VAL A 13 -1.48 8.68 17.39
C VAL A 13 -2.51 9.73 17.79
N PRO A 14 -2.11 10.97 18.07
CA PRO A 14 -3.04 12.06 18.33
C PRO A 14 -4.00 12.24 17.15
N ALA A 15 -5.30 12.42 17.43
CA ALA A 15 -6.31 12.57 16.38
C ALA A 15 -6.01 13.75 15.42
N ALA A 16 -5.32 14.79 15.90
CA ALA A 16 -4.90 15.90 15.05
C ALA A 16 -3.91 15.47 13.96
N GLU A 17 -2.99 14.57 14.26
CA GLU A 17 -2.01 14.06 13.29
C GLU A 17 -2.66 13.15 12.25
N LEU A 18 -3.73 12.44 12.60
CA LEU A 18 -4.48 11.59 11.66
C LEU A 18 -5.33 12.39 10.66
N LEU A 19 -5.63 13.65 10.97
CA LEU A 19 -6.34 14.55 10.06
C LEU A 19 -5.42 15.17 8.99
N GLU A 20 -4.11 15.05 9.16
CA GLU A 20 -3.12 15.58 8.24
C GLU A 20 -2.54 14.47 7.37
N ARG A 21 -2.46 14.71 6.08
CA ARG A 21 -1.80 13.77 5.15
C ARG A 21 -0.30 13.75 5.38
N GLN A 22 0.28 12.55 5.39
CA GLN A 22 1.72 12.35 5.47
C GLN A 22 2.34 12.20 4.08
N ALA A 23 1.66 11.50 3.17
CA ALA A 23 2.15 11.23 1.83
C ALA A 23 1.70 12.35 0.87
N ILE A 24 2.43 13.44 0.88
CA ILE A 24 2.25 14.55 -0.08
C ILE A 24 3.48 14.69 -0.98
N PRO A 25 3.35 15.21 -2.22
CA PRO A 25 4.50 15.54 -3.07
C PRO A 25 5.48 16.46 -2.36
N THR A 26 6.77 16.27 -2.61
CA THR A 26 7.82 17.17 -2.11
C THR A 26 8.30 18.11 -3.22
N THR A 27 8.83 19.26 -2.85
CA THR A 27 9.45 20.20 -3.78
C THR A 27 10.79 19.70 -4.36
N GLY A 28 11.32 18.60 -3.82
CA GLY A 28 12.51 17.92 -4.32
C GLY A 28 12.19 16.70 -5.17
N SER A 29 13.22 15.97 -5.56
CA SER A 29 13.11 14.81 -6.46
C SER A 29 12.63 13.52 -5.77
N VAL A 30 12.39 13.52 -4.46
CA VAL A 30 12.17 12.32 -3.66
C VAL A 30 10.76 11.75 -3.85
N ARG A 31 9.75 12.63 -3.90
CA ARG A 31 8.35 12.26 -4.16
C ARG A 31 7.85 13.06 -5.34
N GLN A 32 8.16 12.58 -6.54
CA GLN A 32 7.73 13.19 -7.80
C GLN A 32 6.47 12.53 -8.34
N ILE A 33 5.69 13.30 -9.09
CA ILE A 33 4.54 12.81 -9.84
C ILE A 33 4.97 12.27 -11.21
N GLN A 34 6.16 12.66 -11.70
CA GLN A 34 6.65 12.25 -13.01
C GLN A 34 7.17 10.83 -13.01
N THR A 35 6.88 10.12 -14.09
CA THR A 35 7.33 8.76 -14.34
C THR A 35 8.50 8.76 -15.32
N GLY A 36 9.51 7.92 -15.05
CA GLY A 36 10.53 7.58 -16.04
C GLY A 36 9.99 6.58 -17.08
N HIS A 37 10.82 6.26 -18.06
CA HIS A 37 10.52 5.25 -19.08
C HIS A 37 11.63 4.18 -19.12
N PRO A 38 11.85 3.40 -18.04
CA PRO A 38 12.96 2.46 -17.95
C PRO A 38 12.84 1.28 -18.91
N ALA A 39 11.63 0.98 -19.40
CA ALA A 39 11.40 -0.07 -20.40
C ALA A 39 11.83 0.36 -21.83
N ASP A 40 12.01 1.65 -22.08
CA ASP A 40 12.47 2.13 -23.39
C ASP A 40 13.95 1.75 -23.59
N GLY A 41 14.23 0.96 -24.64
CA GLY A 41 15.56 0.42 -24.89
C GLY A 41 16.04 -0.55 -23.81
N LEU A 42 15.13 -1.31 -23.19
CA LEU A 42 15.46 -2.30 -22.18
C LEU A 42 16.32 -3.41 -22.79
N THR A 43 17.48 -3.65 -22.18
CA THR A 43 18.39 -4.73 -22.52
C THR A 43 18.52 -5.70 -21.34
N PRO A 44 18.95 -6.97 -21.54
CA PRO A 44 19.13 -7.91 -20.43
C PRO A 44 20.06 -7.40 -19.32
N PRO A 45 21.21 -6.73 -19.60
CA PRO A 45 22.03 -6.15 -18.54
C PRO A 45 21.32 -5.03 -17.77
N ARG A 46 20.54 -4.18 -18.46
CA ARG A 46 19.76 -3.11 -17.81
C ARG A 46 18.64 -3.67 -16.93
N LEU A 47 17.93 -4.69 -17.40
CA LEU A 47 16.95 -5.39 -16.59
C LEU A 47 17.57 -5.99 -15.33
N ALA A 48 18.72 -6.67 -15.46
CA ALA A 48 19.44 -7.23 -14.33
C ALA A 48 19.86 -6.15 -13.32
N ALA A 49 20.25 -4.95 -13.77
CA ALA A 49 20.59 -3.83 -12.90
C ALA A 49 19.35 -3.30 -12.14
N ILE A 50 18.22 -3.14 -12.83
CA ILE A 50 16.94 -2.74 -12.20
C ILE A 50 16.52 -3.72 -11.10
N LEU A 51 16.60 -5.02 -11.40
CA LEU A 51 16.22 -6.05 -10.44
C LEU A 51 17.15 -6.08 -9.20
N ARG A 52 18.46 -5.88 -9.39
CA ARG A 52 19.40 -5.78 -8.27
C ARG A 52 19.15 -4.54 -7.41
N ALA A 53 18.95 -3.37 -8.03
CA ALA A 53 18.62 -2.15 -7.30
C ALA A 53 17.38 -2.33 -6.43
N ALA A 54 16.33 -3.00 -6.94
CA ALA A 54 15.15 -3.34 -6.16
C ALA A 54 15.46 -4.26 -4.97
N GLU A 55 16.33 -5.26 -5.14
CA GLU A 55 16.79 -6.13 -4.04
C GLU A 55 17.58 -5.36 -2.97
N GLU A 56 18.29 -4.31 -3.37
CA GLU A 56 19.06 -3.43 -2.49
C GLU A 56 18.20 -2.33 -1.83
N GLY A 57 16.88 -2.34 -2.07
CA GLY A 57 15.91 -1.44 -1.46
C GLY A 57 15.45 -0.26 -2.34
N ASP A 58 16.07 -0.04 -3.52
CA ASP A 58 15.60 0.96 -4.48
C ASP A 58 14.76 0.32 -5.58
N ALA A 59 13.44 0.30 -5.36
CA ALA A 59 12.49 -0.26 -6.30
C ALA A 59 11.99 0.75 -7.35
N THR A 60 12.48 1.99 -7.38
CA THR A 60 11.92 3.04 -8.24
C THR A 60 11.81 2.60 -9.69
N SER A 61 12.92 2.22 -10.33
CA SER A 61 12.92 1.79 -11.73
C SER A 61 12.17 0.47 -11.96
N TYR A 62 12.13 -0.41 -10.96
CA TYR A 62 11.33 -1.64 -11.04
C TYR A 62 9.83 -1.33 -11.07
N LEU A 63 9.36 -0.43 -10.21
CA LEU A 63 7.95 -0.03 -10.15
C LEU A 63 7.52 0.72 -11.40
N GLU A 64 8.39 1.59 -11.94
CA GLU A 64 8.16 2.26 -13.22
C GLU A 64 8.06 1.27 -14.38
N MET A 65 8.94 0.26 -14.40
CA MET A 65 8.88 -0.80 -15.42
C MET A 65 7.59 -1.61 -15.28
N ALA A 66 7.17 -1.96 -14.06
CA ALA A 66 5.92 -2.68 -13.81
C ALA A 66 4.70 -1.91 -14.31
N GLU A 67 4.66 -0.59 -14.08
CA GLU A 67 3.62 0.29 -14.58
C GLU A 67 3.61 0.34 -16.12
N GLN A 68 4.77 0.48 -16.75
CA GLN A 68 4.88 0.45 -18.21
C GLN A 68 4.48 -0.91 -18.82
N MET A 69 4.72 -2.02 -18.11
CA MET A 69 4.21 -3.33 -18.56
C MET A 69 2.69 -3.36 -18.56
N GLU A 70 2.04 -2.82 -17.52
CA GLU A 70 0.57 -2.75 -17.45
C GLU A 70 -0.01 -1.83 -18.55
N GLU A 71 0.68 -0.76 -18.90
CA GLU A 71 0.26 0.17 -19.97
C GLU A 71 0.49 -0.35 -21.39
N LYS A 72 1.62 -1.02 -21.64
CA LYS A 72 2.07 -1.39 -22.97
C LYS A 72 1.71 -2.82 -23.39
N ASP A 73 1.58 -3.75 -22.43
CA ASP A 73 1.20 -5.13 -22.68
C ASP A 73 -0.30 -5.35 -22.37
N LEU A 74 -1.11 -5.29 -23.42
CA LEU A 74 -2.57 -5.45 -23.31
C LEU A 74 -2.99 -6.80 -22.74
N HIS A 75 -2.20 -7.86 -22.97
CA HIS A 75 -2.51 -9.18 -22.41
C HIS A 75 -2.25 -9.21 -20.90
N TYR A 76 -1.11 -8.69 -20.47
CA TYR A 76 -0.79 -8.55 -19.06
C TYR A 76 -1.84 -7.69 -18.34
N ALA A 77 -2.17 -6.52 -18.87
CA ALA A 77 -3.21 -5.64 -18.34
C ALA A 77 -4.58 -6.33 -18.24
N ALA A 78 -4.97 -7.10 -19.25
CA ALA A 78 -6.24 -7.83 -19.26
C ALA A 78 -6.28 -8.89 -18.15
N VAL A 79 -5.26 -9.75 -18.03
CA VAL A 79 -5.18 -10.81 -17.01
C VAL A 79 -5.14 -10.24 -15.62
N LEU A 80 -4.30 -9.21 -15.38
CA LEU A 80 -4.20 -8.52 -14.09
C LEU A 80 -5.53 -7.85 -13.73
N GLY A 81 -6.15 -7.15 -14.68
CA GLY A 81 -7.44 -6.51 -14.51
C GLY A 81 -8.58 -7.49 -14.18
N VAL A 82 -8.59 -8.68 -14.75
CA VAL A 82 -9.56 -9.73 -14.38
C VAL A 82 -9.40 -10.11 -12.91
N ARG A 83 -8.17 -10.31 -12.44
CA ARG A 83 -7.88 -10.66 -11.05
C ARG A 83 -8.29 -9.54 -10.08
N LYS A 84 -7.93 -8.29 -10.38
CA LYS A 84 -8.31 -7.10 -9.59
C LYS A 84 -9.83 -7.00 -9.46
N ARG A 85 -10.57 -7.15 -10.58
CA ARG A 85 -12.05 -7.09 -10.60
C ARG A 85 -12.71 -8.27 -9.90
N ALA A 86 -12.15 -9.47 -10.00
CA ALA A 86 -12.68 -10.64 -9.31
C ALA A 86 -12.68 -10.45 -7.79
N ILE A 87 -11.58 -9.97 -7.22
CA ILE A 87 -11.51 -9.66 -5.78
C ILE A 87 -12.52 -8.56 -5.38
N ARG A 88 -12.62 -7.48 -6.20
CA ARG A 88 -13.59 -6.40 -5.94
C ARG A 88 -15.04 -6.88 -5.94
N SER A 89 -15.36 -7.94 -6.67
CA SER A 89 -16.72 -8.47 -6.76
C SER A 89 -17.12 -9.36 -5.57
N LEU A 90 -16.16 -9.73 -4.72
CA LEU A 90 -16.45 -10.55 -3.54
C LEU A 90 -17.18 -9.72 -2.49
N GLU A 91 -18.14 -10.37 -1.81
CA GLU A 91 -18.80 -9.79 -0.66
C GLU A 91 -17.92 -9.95 0.59
N ILE A 92 -17.71 -8.83 1.29
CA ILE A 92 -16.96 -8.84 2.55
C ILE A 92 -17.91 -9.26 3.65
N GLN A 93 -17.62 -10.39 4.30
CA GLN A 93 -18.38 -10.89 5.45
C GLN A 93 -17.62 -10.60 6.74
N VAL A 94 -18.36 -10.21 7.77
CA VAL A 94 -17.82 -9.96 9.10
C VAL A 94 -18.64 -10.78 10.10
N ASP A 95 -18.01 -11.78 10.68
CA ASP A 95 -18.63 -12.64 11.69
C ASP A 95 -18.12 -12.28 13.09
N PRO A 96 -18.97 -12.39 14.14
CA PRO A 96 -18.53 -12.21 15.51
C PRO A 96 -17.44 -13.23 15.88
N GLY A 97 -16.43 -12.80 16.63
CA GLY A 97 -15.32 -13.67 17.04
C GLY A 97 -15.72 -14.76 18.03
N ASP A 98 -16.83 -14.53 18.77
CA ASP A 98 -17.42 -15.49 19.71
C ASP A 98 -18.93 -15.22 19.87
N ALA A 99 -19.59 -15.98 20.75
CA ALA A 99 -21.04 -15.87 20.99
C ALA A 99 -21.43 -14.75 21.99
N SER A 100 -20.50 -13.89 22.41
CA SER A 100 -20.79 -12.80 23.33
C SER A 100 -21.55 -11.63 22.66
N SER A 101 -22.34 -10.89 23.46
CA SER A 101 -23.01 -9.68 22.97
C SER A 101 -22.01 -8.62 22.52
N ALA A 102 -20.86 -8.51 23.20
CA ALA A 102 -19.80 -7.58 22.86
C ALA A 102 -19.18 -7.89 21.49
N ALA A 103 -18.95 -9.18 21.16
CA ALA A 103 -18.46 -9.59 19.84
C ALA A 103 -19.51 -9.32 18.75
N ALA A 104 -20.79 -9.54 19.03
CA ALA A 104 -21.87 -9.23 18.10
C ALA A 104 -21.98 -7.71 17.82
N GLU A 105 -21.88 -6.87 18.84
CA GLU A 105 -21.85 -5.42 18.72
C GLU A 105 -20.63 -4.93 17.91
N ALA A 106 -19.45 -5.48 18.18
CA ALA A 106 -18.23 -5.16 17.46
C ALA A 106 -18.33 -5.54 15.97
N ALA A 107 -18.87 -6.72 15.66
CA ALA A 107 -19.11 -7.14 14.28
C ALA A 107 -20.09 -6.21 13.54
N GLU A 108 -21.15 -5.79 14.21
CA GLU A 108 -22.14 -4.87 13.65
C GLU A 108 -21.54 -3.47 13.41
N MET A 109 -20.76 -2.96 14.34
CA MET A 109 -19.99 -1.71 14.15
C MET A 109 -19.05 -1.80 12.96
N THR A 110 -18.35 -2.92 12.84
CA THR A 110 -17.41 -3.14 11.71
C THR A 110 -18.14 -3.21 10.38
N ARG A 111 -19.29 -3.90 10.28
CA ARG A 111 -20.12 -3.93 9.07
C ARG A 111 -20.54 -2.52 8.66
N LYS A 112 -21.08 -1.74 9.60
CA LYS A 112 -21.50 -0.36 9.33
C LYS A 112 -20.32 0.52 8.87
N ALA A 113 -19.16 0.35 9.48
CA ALA A 113 -17.95 1.07 9.07
C ALA A 113 -17.49 0.66 7.66
N LEU A 114 -17.54 -0.62 7.31
CA LEU A 114 -17.19 -1.12 5.98
C LEU A 114 -18.18 -0.65 4.91
N ASP A 115 -19.48 -0.70 5.20
CA ASP A 115 -20.52 -0.24 4.26
C ASP A 115 -20.42 1.26 3.99
N ALA A 116 -20.04 2.06 4.98
CA ALA A 116 -19.83 3.49 4.84
C ALA A 116 -18.47 3.85 4.24
N SER A 117 -17.55 2.88 4.13
CA SER A 117 -16.17 3.12 3.70
C SER A 117 -16.02 3.03 2.17
N PRO A 118 -15.03 3.72 1.59
CA PRO A 118 -14.68 3.60 0.19
C PRO A 118 -13.89 2.31 -0.14
N LEU A 119 -13.81 1.34 0.76
CA LEU A 119 -12.95 0.16 0.63
C LEU A 119 -13.21 -0.61 -0.67
N LYS A 120 -14.47 -0.86 -1.04
CA LYS A 120 -14.80 -1.57 -2.29
C LYS A 120 -14.25 -0.87 -3.53
N THR A 121 -14.21 0.45 -3.53
CA THR A 121 -13.65 1.23 -4.65
C THR A 121 -12.12 1.17 -4.61
N ALA A 122 -11.53 1.30 -3.44
CA ALA A 122 -10.09 1.26 -3.23
C ALA A 122 -9.48 -0.13 -3.44
N LEU A 123 -10.27 -1.22 -3.45
CA LEU A 123 -9.74 -2.57 -3.65
C LEU A 123 -8.98 -2.73 -4.98
N ILE A 124 -9.29 -1.97 -6.01
CA ILE A 124 -8.54 -2.01 -7.28
C ILE A 124 -7.11 -1.51 -7.05
N ASP A 125 -6.97 -0.42 -6.31
CA ASP A 125 -5.67 0.19 -5.97
C ASP A 125 -4.89 -0.69 -4.98
N VAL A 126 -5.58 -1.28 -4.01
CA VAL A 126 -4.99 -2.25 -3.08
C VAL A 126 -4.46 -3.48 -3.83
N MET A 127 -5.21 -3.97 -4.83
CA MET A 127 -4.79 -5.12 -5.66
C MET A 127 -3.69 -4.78 -6.67
N ASP A 128 -3.26 -3.54 -6.79
CA ASP A 128 -2.09 -3.14 -7.59
C ASP A 128 -0.81 -3.85 -7.13
N ALA A 129 -0.77 -4.23 -5.87
CA ALA A 129 0.26 -5.07 -5.29
C ALA A 129 0.50 -6.39 -6.04
N ILE A 130 -0.51 -6.95 -6.74
CA ILE A 130 -0.35 -8.19 -7.52
C ILE A 130 0.69 -8.00 -8.62
N GLY A 131 0.67 -6.86 -9.29
CA GLY A 131 1.67 -6.50 -10.31
C GLY A 131 2.98 -6.05 -9.70
N LYS A 132 2.93 -5.15 -8.74
CA LYS A 132 4.08 -4.39 -8.22
C LYS A 132 4.74 -5.02 -6.97
N GLY A 133 4.08 -5.98 -6.31
CA GLY A 133 4.56 -6.63 -5.08
C GLY A 133 3.97 -6.05 -3.81
N PHE A 134 3.73 -4.76 -3.77
CA PHE A 134 3.05 -4.07 -2.68
C PHE A 134 2.25 -2.87 -3.20
N SER A 135 1.28 -2.45 -2.43
CA SER A 135 0.54 -1.20 -2.63
C SER A 135 0.32 -0.50 -1.30
N VAL A 136 0.17 0.80 -1.36
CA VAL A 136 -0.07 1.64 -0.18
C VAL A 136 -1.22 2.59 -0.48
N SER A 137 -2.18 2.64 0.43
CA SER A 137 -3.24 3.65 0.42
C SER A 137 -3.20 4.43 1.72
N GLU A 138 -3.27 5.74 1.65
CA GLU A 138 -3.37 6.60 2.81
C GLU A 138 -4.83 6.64 3.27
N ILE A 139 -5.05 6.49 4.57
CA ILE A 139 -6.37 6.53 5.18
C ILE A 139 -6.73 7.98 5.49
N LEU A 140 -7.80 8.45 4.88
CA LEU A 140 -8.32 9.79 5.13
C LEU A 140 -9.34 9.74 6.25
N TRP A 141 -9.03 10.45 7.32
CA TRP A 141 -9.87 10.55 8.50
C TRP A 141 -10.58 11.89 8.57
N GLU A 142 -11.81 11.89 8.99
CA GLU A 142 -12.58 13.08 9.31
C GLU A 142 -13.05 13.02 10.78
N ARG A 143 -13.12 14.18 11.43
CA ARG A 143 -13.63 14.28 12.79
C ARG A 143 -15.16 14.26 12.78
N ASP A 144 -15.74 13.30 13.49
CA ASP A 144 -17.17 13.20 13.74
C ASP A 144 -17.43 13.32 15.25
N GLY A 145 -17.65 14.55 15.71
CA GLY A 145 -17.77 14.86 17.13
C GLY A 145 -16.50 14.51 17.92
N LYS A 146 -16.59 13.47 18.76
CA LYS A 146 -15.44 12.95 19.56
C LYS A 146 -14.75 11.76 18.91
N SER A 147 -15.28 11.22 17.82
CA SER A 147 -14.73 10.07 17.08
C SER A 147 -14.04 10.49 15.79
N LEU A 148 -13.30 9.55 15.19
CA LEU A 148 -12.77 9.65 13.84
C LEU A 148 -13.59 8.72 12.95
N LYS A 149 -13.92 9.19 11.76
CA LYS A 149 -14.60 8.45 10.72
C LYS A 149 -13.66 8.31 9.52
N LEU A 150 -13.54 7.10 8.98
CA LEU A 150 -12.87 6.84 7.72
C LEU A 150 -13.72 7.39 6.58
N VAL A 151 -13.18 8.36 5.82
CA VAL A 151 -13.89 8.98 4.70
C VAL A 151 -13.25 8.69 3.35
N GLY A 152 -12.00 8.26 3.32
CA GLY A 152 -11.29 7.96 2.09
C GLY A 152 -10.15 6.97 2.27
N LEU A 153 -9.83 6.29 1.18
CA LEU A 153 -8.60 5.53 0.98
C LEU A 153 -8.01 6.03 -0.32
N GLU A 154 -6.89 6.72 -0.24
CA GLU A 154 -6.26 7.33 -1.39
C GLU A 154 -4.97 6.58 -1.75
N TYR A 155 -4.90 6.11 -3.00
CA TYR A 155 -3.71 5.46 -3.52
C TYR A 155 -2.51 6.40 -3.42
N VAL A 156 -1.40 5.87 -2.92
CA VAL A 156 -0.12 6.59 -2.87
C VAL A 156 0.86 5.86 -3.77
N ASP A 157 1.57 6.62 -4.60
CA ASP A 157 2.56 6.07 -5.50
C ASP A 157 3.59 5.22 -4.74
N PRO A 158 3.71 3.93 -5.04
CA PRO A 158 4.63 3.04 -4.34
C PRO A 158 6.09 3.44 -4.47
N ARG A 159 6.46 4.27 -5.45
CA ARG A 159 7.81 4.84 -5.60
C ARG A 159 8.19 5.83 -4.48
N TRP A 160 7.19 6.32 -3.75
CA TRP A 160 7.42 7.22 -2.61
C TRP A 160 7.83 6.46 -1.34
N PHE A 161 7.88 5.12 -1.41
CA PHE A 161 8.26 4.29 -0.29
C PHE A 161 9.56 3.55 -0.58
N GLU A 162 10.23 3.14 0.49
CA GLU A 162 11.37 2.24 0.44
C GLU A 162 11.29 1.22 1.57
N PHE A 163 11.93 0.08 1.35
CA PHE A 163 12.04 -0.95 2.37
C PHE A 163 13.35 -0.82 3.13
N ASP A 164 13.34 -1.29 4.40
CA ASP A 164 14.57 -1.38 5.16
C ASP A 164 15.57 -2.32 4.45
N ARG A 165 16.84 -1.91 4.45
CA ARG A 165 17.90 -2.63 3.73
C ARG A 165 18.42 -3.85 4.47
N VAL A 166 18.02 -4.04 5.74
CA VAL A 166 18.52 -5.13 6.58
C VAL A 166 17.67 -6.38 6.39
N ASN A 167 16.34 -6.22 6.49
CA ASN A 167 15.40 -7.35 6.46
C ASN A 167 14.43 -7.28 5.27
N GLY A 168 14.30 -6.12 4.61
CA GLY A 168 13.34 -5.90 3.53
C GLY A 168 11.88 -6.04 3.97
N THR A 169 11.59 -5.83 5.26
CA THR A 169 10.27 -6.09 5.84
C THR A 169 9.53 -4.81 6.20
N TYR A 170 10.28 -3.81 6.69
CA TYR A 170 9.70 -2.53 7.10
C TYR A 170 9.66 -1.56 5.94
N ILE A 171 8.54 -0.85 5.84
CA ILE A 171 8.32 0.16 4.81
C ILE A 171 8.41 1.56 5.42
N TYR A 172 9.08 2.45 4.73
CA TYR A 172 9.30 3.85 5.11
C TYR A 172 8.83 4.78 4.00
N LEU A 173 8.35 5.94 4.37
CA LEU A 173 8.10 7.04 3.43
C LEU A 173 9.42 7.73 3.11
N ARG A 174 9.74 7.85 1.83
CA ARG A 174 10.94 8.59 1.38
C ARG A 174 10.76 10.07 1.62
N ASP A 175 11.77 10.72 2.18
CA ASP A 175 11.79 12.17 2.39
C ASP A 175 13.19 12.74 2.19
N ASN A 176 13.28 14.06 1.97
CA ASN A 176 14.54 14.77 1.73
C ASN A 176 15.53 14.65 2.92
N GLY A 177 14.99 14.50 4.13
CA GLY A 177 15.76 14.30 5.36
C GLY A 177 16.10 12.84 5.69
N GLY A 178 15.76 11.90 4.80
CA GLY A 178 15.90 10.46 4.99
C GLY A 178 14.57 9.75 5.22
N PRO A 179 14.59 8.38 5.26
CA PRO A 179 13.39 7.60 5.41
C PRO A 179 12.62 7.92 6.68
N GLN A 180 11.32 8.13 6.57
CA GLN A 180 10.44 8.39 7.69
C GLN A 180 9.56 7.17 8.00
N PRO A 181 9.40 6.77 9.27
CA PRO A 181 8.47 5.73 9.63
C PRO A 181 7.04 6.17 9.32
N LEU A 182 6.23 5.23 8.86
CA LEU A 182 4.82 5.47 8.60
C LEU A 182 4.09 5.68 9.93
N ARG A 183 3.20 6.67 9.97
CA ARG A 183 2.34 6.88 11.13
C ARG A 183 1.40 5.68 11.30
N PRO A 184 1.28 5.12 12.50
CA PRO A 184 0.27 4.11 12.79
C PRO A 184 -1.13 4.61 12.41
N ASP A 185 -2.00 3.70 11.99
CA ASP A 185 -3.40 3.97 11.64
C ASP A 185 -3.63 4.98 10.50
N SER A 186 -2.56 5.36 9.78
CA SER A 186 -2.65 6.27 8.63
C SER A 186 -2.56 5.56 7.28
N TYR A 187 -2.20 4.29 7.24
CA TYR A 187 -1.98 3.57 5.98
C TYR A 187 -2.59 2.18 5.97
N LEU A 188 -3.19 1.85 4.84
CA LEU A 188 -3.50 0.48 4.45
C LEU A 188 -2.39 -0.02 3.52
N ILE A 189 -1.59 -0.97 3.99
CA ILE A 189 -0.48 -1.56 3.23
C ILE A 189 -0.87 -2.98 2.86
N HIS A 190 -0.84 -3.28 1.57
CA HIS A 190 -1.04 -4.63 1.07
C HIS A 190 0.22 -5.13 0.40
N MET A 191 0.68 -6.32 0.80
CA MET A 191 1.81 -7.02 0.20
C MET A 191 1.29 -8.29 -0.45
N ALA A 192 1.22 -8.28 -1.78
CA ALA A 192 0.79 -9.45 -2.52
C ALA A 192 1.94 -10.46 -2.56
N LYS A 193 1.74 -11.59 -1.88
CA LYS A 193 2.71 -12.69 -1.89
C LYS A 193 2.47 -13.58 -3.11
N THR A 194 2.76 -13.07 -4.31
CA THR A 194 2.58 -13.84 -5.56
C THR A 194 3.68 -14.86 -5.77
N LYS A 195 4.83 -14.66 -5.13
CA LYS A 195 5.97 -15.59 -5.11
C LYS A 195 6.70 -15.53 -3.77
N SER A 196 7.56 -16.49 -3.50
CA SER A 196 8.45 -16.47 -2.33
C SER A 196 9.56 -15.43 -2.50
N GLY A 197 10.02 -14.83 -1.40
CA GLY A 197 11.11 -13.87 -1.38
C GLY A 197 10.71 -12.52 -0.81
N LEU A 198 11.46 -11.48 -1.17
CA LEU A 198 11.25 -10.10 -0.71
C LEU A 198 9.94 -9.53 -1.25
N ALA A 199 9.20 -8.83 -0.39
CA ALA A 199 7.93 -8.19 -0.74
C ALA A 199 8.09 -7.18 -1.89
N ILE A 200 9.19 -6.43 -1.89
CA ILE A 200 9.53 -5.43 -2.91
C ILE A 200 9.61 -6.01 -4.34
N ARG A 201 9.86 -7.32 -4.46
CA ARG A 201 9.87 -8.09 -5.71
C ARG A 201 8.80 -9.18 -5.70
N GLY A 202 7.79 -9.04 -4.87
CA GLY A 202 6.69 -9.98 -4.74
C GLY A 202 5.66 -9.94 -5.86
N GLY A 203 5.74 -8.96 -6.78
CA GLY A 203 4.83 -8.79 -7.89
C GLY A 203 5.04 -9.76 -9.06
N LEU A 204 4.12 -9.69 -10.03
CA LEU A 204 4.15 -10.50 -11.26
C LEU A 204 4.87 -9.80 -12.44
N ALA A 205 5.24 -8.52 -12.27
CA ALA A 205 6.00 -7.76 -13.25
C ALA A 205 7.47 -8.17 -13.29
#